data_b26870a920be6d4c7cb9e5cf69cfd2e1
#
_entry.id   b26870a920be6d4c7cb9e5cf69cfd2e1
#
_cell.length_a   1.000
_cell.length_b   1.000
_cell.length_c   1.000
_cell.angle_alpha   90.00
_cell.angle_beta   90.00
_cell.angle_gamma   90.00
#
_symmetry.space_group_name_H-M   'P 1'
#
loop_
_entity.id
_entity.type
_entity.pdbx_description
1 polymer ?
#
loop_
_entity_poly.entity_id
_entity_poly.type
_entity_poly.pdbx_seq_one_letter_code
_entity_poly.pdbx_strand_id
1 'polypeptide(L)'
;IFKLHVAIAALQKMENECIALDSLRFIESSQIHKDTYSPLRELYPERNFYLSYADLMRYAVSQSDNNACDILIDYLDGIDIVKDRIDKLGITNYNLTETEETMHSRISNCYNNWSTPSSTLQLLEKLYNEPILNETHTEFLKNILIETSTGKDKIKAGLPDNIVLGH
;
A
#
# COMPACT_ATOMS: atom_id res chain seq x y z
N ILE A 1 -6.39 -3.38 4.05
CA ILE A 1 -7.14 -2.46 3.14
C ILE A 1 -6.39 -1.13 3.00
N PHE A 2 -5.91 -0.49 4.10
CA PHE A 2 -5.31 0.85 3.98
C PHE A 2 -4.03 0.90 3.12
N LYS A 3 -3.28 -0.20 2.95
CA LYS A 3 -2.12 -0.28 2.06
C LYS A 3 -2.48 -0.01 0.59
N LEU A 4 -3.70 -0.34 0.16
CA LEU A 4 -4.21 0.05 -1.16
C LEU A 4 -4.33 1.58 -1.29
N HIS A 5 -4.82 2.25 -0.25
CA HIS A 5 -4.91 3.72 -0.21
C HIS A 5 -3.52 4.35 -0.32
N VAL A 6 -2.54 3.82 0.43
CA VAL A 6 -1.15 4.27 0.39
C VAL A 6 -0.55 4.09 -1.01
N ALA A 7 -0.76 2.93 -1.64
CA ALA A 7 -0.25 2.64 -2.98
C ALA A 7 -0.84 3.59 -4.04
N ILE A 8 -2.16 3.83 -4.03
CA ILE A 8 -2.81 4.78 -4.94
C ILE A 8 -2.24 6.18 -4.74
N ALA A 9 -2.13 6.65 -3.49
CA ALA A 9 -1.59 7.97 -3.18
C ALA A 9 -0.13 8.12 -3.63
N ALA A 10 0.69 7.08 -3.43
CA ALA A 10 2.10 7.08 -3.85
C ALA A 10 2.23 7.13 -5.38
N LEU A 11 1.44 6.33 -6.12
CA LEU A 11 1.42 6.36 -7.58
C LEU A 11 0.99 7.73 -8.12
N GLN A 12 -0.03 8.36 -7.53
CA GLN A 12 -0.43 9.73 -7.89
C GLN A 12 0.68 10.76 -7.65
N LYS A 13 1.44 10.64 -6.53
CA LYS A 13 2.58 11.52 -6.28
C LYS A 13 3.67 11.31 -7.32
N MET A 14 4.00 10.05 -7.64
CA MET A 14 4.99 9.70 -8.68
C MET A 14 4.61 10.27 -10.04
N GLU A 15 3.34 10.22 -10.43
CA GLU A 15 2.85 10.83 -11.68
C GLU A 15 3.08 12.35 -11.69
N ASN A 16 2.72 13.02 -10.61
CA ASN A 16 2.87 14.47 -10.49
C ASN A 16 4.35 14.91 -10.49
N GLU A 17 5.24 14.09 -9.96
CA GLU A 17 6.69 14.35 -9.87
C GLU A 17 7.48 13.75 -11.04
N CYS A 18 6.81 13.07 -11.98
CA CYS A 18 7.44 12.37 -13.11
C CYS A 18 8.48 11.32 -12.66
N ILE A 19 8.23 10.64 -11.55
CA ILE A 19 9.10 9.57 -11.03
C ILE A 19 8.67 8.25 -11.64
N ALA A 20 9.62 7.51 -12.24
CA ALA A 20 9.36 6.21 -12.82
C ALA A 20 9.29 5.11 -11.73
N LEU A 21 8.55 4.02 -12.02
CA LEU A 21 8.39 2.87 -11.10
C LEU A 21 9.74 2.21 -10.72
N ASP A 22 10.69 2.20 -11.62
CA ASP A 22 12.04 1.66 -11.44
C ASP A 22 13.03 2.64 -10.78
N SER A 23 12.61 3.89 -10.53
CA SER A 23 13.43 4.85 -9.79
C SER A 23 13.78 4.31 -8.41
N LEU A 24 15.05 4.45 -8.03
CA LEU A 24 15.56 3.95 -6.77
C LEU A 24 15.38 4.97 -5.64
N ARG A 25 14.85 4.49 -4.53
CA ARG A 25 14.81 5.21 -3.25
C ARG A 25 15.92 4.69 -2.34
N PHE A 26 16.68 5.59 -1.73
CA PHE A 26 17.59 5.24 -0.64
C PHE A 26 16.78 5.02 0.64
N ILE A 27 17.04 3.91 1.31
CA ILE A 27 16.39 3.50 2.55
C ILE A 27 17.48 3.34 3.60
N GLU A 28 17.34 4.11 4.69
CA GLU A 28 18.22 3.99 5.84
C GLU A 28 17.76 2.83 6.73
N SER A 29 18.71 2.14 7.33
CA SER A 29 18.40 1.05 8.28
C SER A 29 17.57 1.51 9.48
N SER A 30 17.63 2.80 9.82
CA SER A 30 16.81 3.44 10.85
C SER A 30 15.31 3.46 10.54
N GLN A 31 14.92 3.41 9.24
CA GLN A 31 13.53 3.35 8.80
C GLN A 31 12.95 1.92 8.88
N ILE A 32 13.76 0.93 9.24
CA ILE A 32 13.36 -0.47 9.33
C ILE A 32 13.08 -0.85 10.78
N HIS A 33 11.81 -0.92 11.14
CA HIS A 33 11.36 -1.32 12.48
C HIS A 33 11.53 -2.83 12.68
N LYS A 34 12.11 -3.22 13.84
CA LYS A 34 12.49 -4.61 14.12
C LYS A 34 11.32 -5.49 14.55
N ASP A 35 10.34 -4.91 15.22
CA ASP A 35 9.28 -5.64 15.91
C ASP A 35 7.95 -5.71 15.10
N THR A 36 8.03 -5.63 13.77
CA THR A 36 6.86 -5.70 12.90
C THR A 36 7.01 -6.77 11.82
N TYR A 37 5.92 -7.19 11.20
CA TYR A 37 5.96 -8.10 10.07
C TYR A 37 6.57 -7.42 8.84
N SER A 38 7.71 -7.92 8.39
CA SER A 38 8.42 -7.34 7.26
C SER A 38 9.35 -8.35 6.56
N PRO A 39 8.88 -8.99 5.48
CA PRO A 39 9.75 -9.76 4.58
C PRO A 39 10.91 -8.93 4.00
N LEU A 40 10.71 -7.64 3.76
CA LEU A 40 11.75 -6.71 3.32
C LEU A 40 12.93 -6.68 4.28
N ARG A 41 12.67 -6.60 5.59
CA ARG A 41 13.71 -6.60 6.63
C ARG A 41 14.58 -7.87 6.60
N GLU A 42 14.00 -9.01 6.30
CA GLU A 42 14.72 -10.29 6.24
C GLU A 42 15.78 -10.31 5.13
N LEU A 43 15.52 -9.60 4.01
CA LEU A 43 16.46 -9.49 2.89
C LEU A 43 17.53 -8.43 3.10
N TYR A 44 17.24 -7.40 3.89
CA TYR A 44 18.13 -6.26 4.13
C TYR A 44 18.38 -6.02 5.63
N PRO A 45 18.97 -7.00 6.35
CA PRO A 45 19.16 -6.87 7.78
C PRO A 45 20.19 -5.77 8.09
N GLU A 46 19.78 -4.82 8.93
CA GLU A 46 20.65 -3.82 9.60
C GLU A 46 21.61 -3.01 8.69
N ARG A 47 21.23 -2.79 7.42
CA ARG A 47 22.04 -2.03 6.47
C ARG A 47 21.17 -1.04 5.67
N ASN A 48 21.81 0.03 5.20
CA ASN A 48 21.22 0.92 4.21
C ASN A 48 21.21 0.24 2.84
N PHE A 49 20.19 0.50 2.04
CA PHE A 49 20.05 -0.09 0.70
C PHE A 49 19.23 0.80 -0.22
N TYR A 50 19.26 0.48 -1.52
CA TYR A 50 18.39 1.09 -2.50
C TYR A 50 17.34 0.08 -2.95
N LEU A 51 16.12 0.55 -3.14
CA LEU A 51 15.01 -0.26 -3.66
C LEU A 51 14.17 0.58 -4.62
N SER A 52 13.64 -0.04 -5.67
CA SER A 52 12.73 0.64 -6.59
C SER A 52 11.38 0.92 -5.90
N TYR A 53 10.68 1.97 -6.35
CA TYR A 53 9.32 2.23 -5.89
C TYR A 53 8.38 1.06 -6.25
N ALA A 54 8.59 0.42 -7.41
CA ALA A 54 7.83 -0.77 -7.78
C ALA A 54 8.01 -1.90 -6.77
N ASP A 55 9.24 -2.18 -6.32
CA ASP A 55 9.48 -3.24 -5.35
C ASP A 55 8.96 -2.88 -3.96
N LEU A 56 9.10 -1.61 -3.53
CA LEU A 56 8.46 -1.14 -2.29
C LEU A 56 6.95 -1.39 -2.30
N MET A 57 6.28 -1.06 -3.40
CA MET A 57 4.84 -1.30 -3.53
C MET A 57 4.49 -2.79 -3.56
N ARG A 58 5.30 -3.64 -4.22
CA ARG A 58 5.11 -5.10 -4.18
C ARG A 58 5.23 -5.64 -2.76
N TYR A 59 6.26 -5.21 -2.01
CA TYR A 59 6.37 -5.60 -0.60
C TYR A 59 5.15 -5.14 0.21
N ALA A 60 4.77 -3.88 0.11
CA ALA A 60 3.65 -3.32 0.87
C ALA A 60 2.31 -3.98 0.53
N VAL A 61 1.98 -4.12 -0.77
CA VAL A 61 0.67 -4.58 -1.23
C VAL A 61 0.60 -6.11 -1.32
N SER A 62 1.52 -6.75 -2.08
CA SER A 62 1.41 -8.19 -2.36
C SER A 62 1.87 -9.06 -1.21
N GLN A 63 2.81 -8.58 -0.38
CA GLN A 63 3.35 -9.33 0.75
C GLN A 63 2.92 -8.76 2.11
N SER A 64 2.13 -7.69 2.10
CA SER A 64 1.66 -7.01 3.31
C SER A 64 2.77 -6.53 4.26
N ASP A 65 3.93 -6.16 3.71
CA ASP A 65 5.08 -5.68 4.46
C ASP A 65 4.79 -4.33 5.14
N ASN A 66 5.02 -4.25 6.45
CA ASN A 66 4.70 -3.06 7.23
C ASN A 66 5.76 -1.97 7.07
N ASN A 67 7.06 -2.33 7.05
CA ASN A 67 8.12 -1.34 6.82
C ASN A 67 8.02 -0.71 5.43
N ALA A 68 7.77 -1.51 4.39
CA ALA A 68 7.58 -0.98 3.05
C ALA A 68 6.38 -0.02 2.97
N CYS A 69 5.31 -0.31 3.71
CA CYS A 69 4.16 0.58 3.80
C CYS A 69 4.52 1.92 4.45
N ASP A 70 5.22 1.90 5.59
CA ASP A 70 5.61 3.11 6.31
C ASP A 70 6.65 3.94 5.51
N ILE A 71 7.57 3.31 4.79
CA ILE A 71 8.49 4.00 3.86
C ILE A 71 7.73 4.71 2.72
N LEU A 72 6.63 4.13 2.22
CA LEU A 72 5.77 4.80 1.24
C LEU A 72 4.98 5.96 1.88
N ILE A 73 4.55 5.84 3.14
CA ILE A 73 3.90 6.94 3.88
C ILE A 73 4.90 8.07 4.11
N ASP A 74 6.16 7.79 4.45
CA ASP A 74 7.24 8.77 4.54
C ASP A 74 7.48 9.49 3.20
N TYR A 75 7.49 8.74 2.10
CA TYR A 75 7.59 9.33 0.76
C TYR A 75 6.43 10.29 0.47
N LEU A 76 5.27 10.01 1.01
CA LEU A 76 4.06 10.84 0.87
C LEU A 76 4.02 12.04 1.81
N ASP A 77 5.03 12.23 2.68
CA ASP A 77 5.07 13.26 3.72
C ASP A 77 4.01 13.06 4.82
N GLY A 78 3.57 11.82 5.05
CA GLY A 78 2.73 11.40 6.17
C GLY A 78 1.36 10.85 5.79
N ILE A 79 0.72 10.23 6.77
CA ILE A 79 -0.58 9.54 6.60
C ILE A 79 -1.72 10.53 6.29
N ASP A 80 -1.64 11.77 6.76
CA ASP A 80 -2.63 12.82 6.48
C ASP A 80 -2.64 13.18 4.98
N ILE A 81 -1.49 13.12 4.32
CA ILE A 81 -1.40 13.36 2.87
C ILE A 81 -2.01 12.19 2.09
N VAL A 82 -1.85 10.94 2.58
CA VAL A 82 -2.56 9.79 2.02
C VAL A 82 -4.06 10.05 2.07
N LYS A 83 -4.56 10.40 3.25
CA LYS A 83 -5.98 10.69 3.47
C LYS A 83 -6.49 11.81 2.54
N ASP A 84 -5.78 12.94 2.47
CA ASP A 84 -6.14 14.09 1.61
C ASP A 84 -6.25 13.69 0.13
N ARG A 85 -5.34 12.85 -0.37
CA ARG A 85 -5.39 12.36 -1.76
C ARG A 85 -6.61 11.47 -2.01
N ILE A 86 -6.95 10.61 -1.08
CA ILE A 86 -8.13 9.73 -1.17
C ILE A 86 -9.43 10.53 -1.03
N ASP A 87 -9.47 11.54 -0.14
CA ASP A 87 -10.60 12.45 -0.01
C ASP A 87 -10.88 13.21 -1.33
N LYS A 88 -9.82 13.63 -2.05
CA LYS A 88 -9.92 14.26 -3.38
C LYS A 88 -10.51 13.35 -4.47
N LEU A 89 -10.45 12.04 -4.29
CA LEU A 89 -11.16 11.08 -5.14
C LEU A 89 -12.67 11.00 -4.80
N GLY A 90 -13.15 11.73 -3.79
CA GLY A 90 -14.55 11.69 -3.36
C GLY A 90 -14.91 10.46 -2.53
N ILE A 91 -13.93 9.74 -2.01
CA ILE A 91 -14.16 8.60 -1.12
C ILE A 91 -14.57 9.11 0.27
N THR A 92 -15.60 8.51 0.84
CA THR A 92 -16.16 8.89 2.16
C THR A 92 -16.35 7.65 3.04
N ASN A 93 -16.67 7.86 4.31
CA ASN A 93 -16.92 6.78 5.29
C ASN A 93 -15.72 5.83 5.49
N TYR A 94 -14.55 6.43 5.64
CA TYR A 94 -13.31 5.79 6.05
C TYR A 94 -12.50 6.74 6.94
N ASN A 95 -11.50 6.22 7.64
CA ASN A 95 -10.53 7.03 8.37
C ASN A 95 -9.14 6.41 8.27
N LEU A 96 -8.14 7.25 8.04
CA LEU A 96 -6.72 6.90 8.03
C LEU A 96 -5.97 7.94 8.85
N THR A 97 -5.42 7.53 9.98
CA THR A 97 -4.68 8.40 10.91
C THR A 97 -3.43 7.73 11.47
N GLU A 98 -3.30 6.42 11.30
CA GLU A 98 -2.22 5.65 11.88
C GLU A 98 -1.33 5.04 10.79
N THR A 99 -0.03 5.00 11.05
CA THR A 99 0.96 4.24 10.30
C THR A 99 1.06 2.81 10.86
N GLU A 100 1.82 1.92 10.21
CA GLU A 100 2.06 0.58 10.77
C GLU A 100 2.83 0.66 12.10
N GLU A 101 3.79 1.58 12.22
CA GLU A 101 4.54 1.83 13.45
C GLU A 101 3.61 2.26 14.59
N THR A 102 2.74 3.25 14.36
CA THR A 102 1.84 3.75 15.41
C THR A 102 0.79 2.72 15.82
N MET A 103 0.31 1.89 14.89
CA MET A 103 -0.58 0.76 15.19
C MET A 103 0.16 -0.32 16.00
N HIS A 104 1.42 -0.58 15.69
CA HIS A 104 2.22 -1.56 16.44
C HIS A 104 2.54 -1.07 17.86
N SER A 105 2.87 0.20 18.03
CA SER A 105 3.22 0.81 19.32
C SER A 105 2.06 0.74 20.35
N ARG A 106 0.82 0.76 19.87
CA ARG A 106 -0.39 0.68 20.72
C ARG A 106 -1.53 -0.01 19.97
N ILE A 107 -1.95 -1.18 20.42
CA ILE A 107 -2.96 -2.00 19.74
C ILE A 107 -4.32 -1.28 19.58
N SER A 108 -4.67 -0.33 20.46
CA SER A 108 -5.89 0.47 20.31
C SER A 108 -5.86 1.35 19.05
N ASN A 109 -4.68 1.72 18.56
CA ASN A 109 -4.54 2.54 17.35
C ASN A 109 -5.00 1.79 16.08
N CYS A 110 -4.96 0.44 16.10
CA CYS A 110 -5.50 -0.36 14.99
C CYS A 110 -6.97 -0.06 14.67
N TYR A 111 -7.75 0.43 15.65
CA TYR A 111 -9.16 0.78 15.45
C TYR A 111 -9.37 2.19 14.90
N ASN A 112 -8.32 3.01 14.84
CA ASN A 112 -8.39 4.37 14.28
C ASN A 112 -8.38 4.35 12.75
N ASN A 113 -7.75 3.34 12.13
CA ASN A 113 -7.84 3.10 10.69
C ASN A 113 -9.02 2.17 10.39
N TRP A 114 -10.01 2.69 9.69
CA TRP A 114 -11.18 1.91 9.30
C TRP A 114 -11.75 2.36 7.96
N SER A 115 -12.47 1.49 7.30
CA SER A 115 -13.22 1.76 6.08
C SER A 115 -14.50 0.93 6.08
N THR A 116 -15.60 1.52 5.63
CA THR A 116 -16.82 0.75 5.39
C THR A 116 -16.68 -0.10 4.12
N PRO A 117 -17.40 -1.21 4.00
CA PRO A 117 -17.41 -2.00 2.76
C PRO A 117 -17.79 -1.17 1.53
N SER A 118 -18.75 -0.25 1.67
CA SER A 118 -19.16 0.65 0.57
C SER A 118 -18.06 1.62 0.16
N SER A 119 -17.30 2.16 1.11
CA SER A 119 -16.16 3.04 0.83
C SER A 119 -15.06 2.29 0.08
N THR A 120 -14.75 1.06 0.52
CA THR A 120 -13.78 0.21 -0.16
C THR A 120 -14.22 -0.15 -1.58
N LEU A 121 -15.51 -0.47 -1.77
CA LEU A 121 -16.08 -0.73 -3.10
C LEU A 121 -15.96 0.50 -4.01
N GLN A 122 -16.30 1.69 -3.52
CA GLN A 122 -16.16 2.93 -4.28
C GLN A 122 -14.71 3.16 -4.75
N LEU A 123 -13.72 2.92 -3.88
CA LEU A 123 -12.31 3.07 -4.25
C LEU A 123 -11.90 2.07 -5.34
N LEU A 124 -12.34 0.82 -5.23
CA LEU A 124 -12.10 -0.20 -6.25
C LEU A 124 -12.79 0.13 -7.57
N GLU A 125 -14.05 0.56 -7.54
CA GLU A 125 -14.77 0.99 -8.75
C GLU A 125 -14.05 2.13 -9.46
N LYS A 126 -13.54 3.12 -8.71
CA LYS A 126 -12.74 4.21 -9.29
C LYS A 126 -11.43 3.70 -9.90
N LEU A 127 -10.71 2.82 -9.23
CA LEU A 127 -9.48 2.23 -9.77
C LEU A 127 -9.71 1.46 -11.08
N TYR A 128 -10.88 0.82 -11.23
CA TYR A 128 -11.16 0.00 -12.41
C TYR A 128 -11.84 0.78 -13.55
N ASN A 129 -12.61 1.81 -13.25
CA ASN A 129 -13.51 2.45 -14.20
C ASN A 129 -13.17 3.92 -14.48
N GLU A 130 -12.34 4.57 -13.63
CA GLU A 130 -11.97 5.98 -13.78
C GLU A 130 -10.45 6.14 -13.93
N PRO A 131 -9.99 7.17 -14.66
CA PRO A 131 -8.55 7.43 -14.83
C PRO A 131 -7.94 8.13 -13.59
N ILE A 132 -8.03 7.50 -12.42
CA ILE A 132 -7.44 8.03 -11.17
C ILE A 132 -5.92 7.89 -11.13
N LEU A 133 -5.37 7.06 -12.00
CA LEU A 133 -3.96 6.85 -12.31
C LEU A 133 -3.80 6.73 -13.83
N ASN A 134 -2.59 6.95 -14.35
CA ASN A 134 -2.30 6.63 -15.74
C ASN A 134 -2.39 5.10 -16.00
N GLU A 135 -2.41 4.71 -17.27
CA GLU A 135 -2.59 3.31 -17.68
C GLU A 135 -1.49 2.40 -17.10
N THR A 136 -0.23 2.82 -17.20
CA THR A 136 0.93 2.04 -16.70
C THR A 136 0.83 1.78 -15.20
N HIS A 137 0.50 2.81 -14.41
CA HIS A 137 0.36 2.68 -12.96
C HIS A 137 -0.89 1.89 -12.56
N THR A 138 -1.98 2.05 -13.31
CA THR A 138 -3.21 1.26 -13.09
C THR A 138 -2.95 -0.22 -13.33
N GLU A 139 -2.31 -0.59 -14.43
CA GLU A 139 -1.94 -1.98 -14.72
C GLU A 139 -0.95 -2.54 -13.70
N PHE A 140 0.07 -1.75 -13.34
CA PHE A 140 1.02 -2.16 -12.31
C PHE A 140 0.31 -2.47 -10.99
N LEU A 141 -0.56 -1.56 -10.50
CA LEU A 141 -1.27 -1.77 -9.24
C LEU A 141 -2.19 -3.00 -9.30
N LYS A 142 -2.94 -3.19 -10.39
CA LYS A 142 -3.76 -4.39 -10.59
C LYS A 142 -2.94 -5.67 -10.55
N ASN A 143 -1.76 -5.68 -11.19
CA ASN A 143 -0.89 -6.85 -11.21
C ASN A 143 -0.36 -7.19 -9.81
N ILE A 144 0.11 -6.21 -9.04
CA ILE A 144 0.61 -6.50 -7.67
C ILE A 144 -0.51 -6.91 -6.70
N LEU A 145 -1.76 -6.49 -6.92
CA LEU A 145 -2.91 -7.02 -6.19
C LEU A 145 -3.16 -8.50 -6.52
N ILE A 146 -3.02 -8.90 -7.78
CA ILE A 146 -3.15 -10.31 -8.23
C ILE A 146 -1.99 -11.17 -7.68
N GLU A 147 -0.79 -10.61 -7.58
CA GLU A 147 0.40 -11.28 -7.03
C GLU A 147 0.32 -11.52 -5.51
N THR A 148 -0.73 -11.05 -4.82
CA THR A 148 -0.85 -11.16 -3.37
C THR A 148 -0.66 -12.60 -2.89
N SER A 149 0.30 -12.77 -1.99
CA SER A 149 0.68 -14.09 -1.44
C SER A 149 0.03 -14.39 -0.09
N THR A 150 -0.55 -13.37 0.56
CA THR A 150 -1.20 -13.48 1.87
C THR A 150 -2.69 -13.85 1.74
N GLY A 151 -3.32 -14.32 2.81
CA GLY A 151 -4.76 -14.55 2.87
C GLY A 151 -5.32 -15.61 1.92
N LYS A 152 -4.50 -16.58 1.49
CA LYS A 152 -4.92 -17.67 0.59
C LYS A 152 -6.06 -18.53 1.16
N ASP A 153 -6.17 -18.56 2.48
CA ASP A 153 -7.20 -19.23 3.27
C ASP A 153 -8.51 -18.44 3.42
N LYS A 154 -8.57 -17.24 2.85
CA LYS A 154 -9.72 -16.32 2.90
C LYS A 154 -10.61 -16.47 1.66
N ILE A 155 -10.86 -15.38 0.96
CA ILE A 155 -11.74 -15.33 -0.21
C ILE A 155 -11.30 -16.32 -1.27
N LYS A 156 -9.98 -16.45 -1.52
CA LYS A 156 -9.44 -17.34 -2.55
C LYS A 156 -9.77 -18.82 -2.28
N ALA A 157 -9.81 -19.25 -1.02
CA ALA A 157 -10.15 -20.62 -0.65
C ALA A 157 -11.59 -21.02 -1.02
N GLY A 158 -12.49 -20.05 -1.19
CA GLY A 158 -13.88 -20.27 -1.59
C GLY A 158 -14.14 -20.12 -3.09
N LEU A 159 -13.12 -19.80 -3.89
CA LEU A 159 -13.25 -19.58 -5.33
C LEU A 159 -12.71 -20.79 -6.14
N PRO A 160 -13.26 -21.07 -7.34
CA PRO A 160 -12.67 -22.01 -8.27
C PRO A 160 -11.22 -21.63 -8.63
N ASP A 161 -10.35 -22.63 -8.89
CA ASP A 161 -8.93 -22.45 -9.16
C ASP A 161 -8.61 -21.54 -10.36
N ASN A 162 -9.54 -21.50 -11.35
CA ASN A 162 -9.39 -20.68 -12.55
C ASN A 162 -9.79 -19.21 -12.38
N ILE A 163 -10.24 -18.80 -11.20
CA ILE A 163 -10.61 -17.40 -10.92
C ILE A 163 -9.36 -16.62 -10.48
N VAL A 164 -9.06 -15.56 -11.23
CA VAL A 164 -8.04 -14.58 -10.85
C VAL A 164 -8.63 -13.65 -9.80
N LEU A 165 -7.99 -13.58 -8.65
CA LEU A 165 -8.38 -12.71 -7.55
C LEU A 165 -7.24 -11.75 -7.24
N GLY A 166 -7.48 -10.45 -7.36
CA GLY A 166 -6.68 -9.38 -6.75
C GLY A 166 -7.14 -9.17 -5.30
N HIS A 167 -6.18 -9.00 -4.40
CA HIS A 167 -6.51 -8.96 -2.97
C HIS A 167 -5.66 -7.92 -2.22
#